data_efdf60ad486aa2c64bd171f460a7681e
#
_entry.id   efdf60ad486aa2c64bd171f460a7681e
#
_cell.length_a   1.000
_cell.length_b   1.000
_cell.length_c   1.000
_cell.angle_alpha   90.00
_cell.angle_beta   90.00
_cell.angle_gamma   90.00
#
_symmetry.space_group_name_H-M   'P 1'
#
loop_
_entity.id
_entity.type
_entity.pdbx_description
1 polymer ?
#
loop_
_entity_poly.entity_id
_entity_poly.type
_entity_poly.pdbx_seq_one_letter_code
_entity_poly.pdbx_strand_id
1 'polypeptide(L)'
;RMLLTVPKPLLGMTGKVYLNSFRRKAKKHMERQKNGLHPFDWEIQYQDINKNSFEINITKCGFITFAKKFGAEGMLPGICNVDYMISYYMGNGFKRTTTLGYGDSCCDCHYELVGKCPIRPTGDLK
;
A
#
# COMPACT_ATOMS: atom_id res chain seq x y z
N ARG A 1 -11.34 -14.74 -3.34
CA ARG A 1 -12.66 -15.45 -3.36
C ARG A 1 -13.48 -15.20 -2.10
N MET A 2 -12.85 -15.27 -0.94
CA MET A 2 -13.52 -15.00 0.34
C MET A 2 -14.10 -13.59 0.44
N LEU A 3 -13.40 -12.57 -0.08
CA LEU A 3 -13.87 -11.19 -0.10
C LEU A 3 -15.10 -10.96 -0.98
N LEU A 4 -15.27 -11.77 -2.03
CA LEU A 4 -16.40 -11.65 -2.96
C LEU A 4 -17.70 -12.22 -2.39
N THR A 5 -17.64 -13.05 -1.35
CA THR A 5 -18.80 -13.66 -0.69
C THR A 5 -19.30 -12.87 0.52
N VAL A 6 -18.55 -11.86 0.94
CA VAL A 6 -18.91 -11.01 2.09
C VAL A 6 -19.89 -9.93 1.65
N PRO A 7 -21.02 -9.71 2.38
CA PRO A 7 -21.94 -8.63 2.08
C PRO A 7 -21.27 -7.26 2.06
N LYS A 8 -21.62 -6.40 1.09
CA LYS A 8 -21.01 -5.08 0.92
C LYS A 8 -20.95 -4.22 2.19
N PRO A 9 -22.02 -4.12 3.02
CA PRO A 9 -21.97 -3.35 4.26
C PRO A 9 -20.92 -3.88 5.24
N LEU A 10 -20.84 -5.21 5.37
CA LEU A 10 -19.87 -5.86 6.25
C LEU A 10 -18.46 -5.71 5.71
N LEU A 11 -18.30 -5.76 4.39
CA LEU A 11 -17.01 -5.52 3.72
C LEU A 11 -16.51 -4.10 3.98
N GLY A 12 -17.40 -3.10 3.92
CA GLY A 12 -17.05 -1.71 4.24
C GLY A 12 -16.57 -1.53 5.68
N MET A 13 -17.20 -2.18 6.64
CA MET A 13 -16.76 -2.19 8.04
C MET A 13 -15.39 -2.87 8.19
N THR A 14 -15.20 -4.01 7.54
CA THR A 14 -13.93 -4.74 7.52
C THR A 14 -12.82 -3.89 6.90
N GLY A 15 -13.12 -3.18 5.81
CA GLY A 15 -12.19 -2.29 5.15
C GLY A 15 -11.72 -1.13 6.04
N LYS A 16 -12.63 -0.52 6.80
CA LYS A 16 -12.28 0.52 7.78
C LYS A 16 -11.37 -0.02 8.89
N VAL A 17 -11.70 -1.18 9.45
CA VAL A 17 -10.90 -1.83 10.50
C VAL A 17 -9.52 -2.20 9.96
N TYR A 18 -9.47 -2.79 8.78
CA TYR A 18 -8.23 -3.14 8.10
C TYR A 18 -7.32 -1.92 7.93
N LEU A 19 -7.84 -0.86 7.32
CA LEU A 19 -7.03 0.31 7.00
C LEU A 19 -6.63 1.10 8.26
N ASN A 20 -7.47 1.16 9.29
CA ASN A 20 -7.10 1.73 10.58
C ASN A 20 -5.99 0.94 11.28
N SER A 21 -6.03 -0.39 11.16
CA SER A 21 -4.95 -1.24 11.68
C SER A 21 -3.64 -0.99 10.93
N PHE A 22 -3.71 -0.90 9.61
CA PHE A 22 -2.57 -0.56 8.75
C PHE A 22 -1.99 0.81 9.10
N ARG A 23 -2.85 1.81 9.28
CA ARG A 23 -2.50 3.17 9.72
C ARG A 23 -1.68 3.16 11.02
N ARG A 24 -2.14 2.41 12.03
CA ARG A 24 -1.42 2.27 13.31
C ARG A 24 -0.07 1.59 13.14
N LYS A 25 0.00 0.56 12.31
CA LYS A 25 1.26 -0.13 12.00
C LYS A 25 2.26 0.77 11.30
N ALA A 26 1.79 1.59 10.36
CA ALA A 26 2.63 2.55 9.65
C ALA A 26 3.23 3.60 10.59
N LYS A 27 2.42 4.13 11.53
CA LYS A 27 2.91 5.06 12.56
C LYS A 27 4.00 4.42 13.43
N LYS A 28 3.76 3.19 13.90
CA LYS A 28 4.75 2.45 14.69
C LYS A 28 6.02 2.17 13.92
N HIS A 29 5.90 1.82 12.65
CA HIS A 29 7.04 1.57 11.78
C HIS A 29 7.89 2.83 11.58
N MET A 30 7.25 3.96 11.35
CA MET A 30 7.95 5.24 11.21
C MET A 30 8.75 5.59 12.47
N GLU A 31 8.20 5.35 13.66
CA GLU A 31 8.95 5.54 14.90
C GLU A 31 10.11 4.54 15.06
N ARG A 32 9.85 3.28 14.74
CA ARG A 32 10.86 2.22 14.84
C ARG A 32 12.04 2.43 13.89
N GLN A 33 11.81 2.95 12.69
CA GLN A 33 12.87 3.15 11.71
C GLN A 33 13.93 4.17 12.14
N LYS A 34 13.61 5.04 13.10
CA LYS A 34 14.58 5.98 13.69
C LYS A 34 15.76 5.27 14.37
N ASN A 35 15.56 4.03 14.81
CA ASN A 35 16.58 3.20 15.45
C ASN A 35 17.36 2.31 14.47
N GLY A 36 17.16 2.49 13.18
CA GLY A 36 17.79 1.72 12.11
C GLY A 36 16.82 0.77 11.42
N LEU A 37 17.16 0.40 10.20
CA LEU A 37 16.36 -0.46 9.33
C LEU A 37 17.13 -1.73 8.96
N HIS A 38 16.43 -2.86 8.96
CA HIS A 38 16.91 -4.07 8.31
C HIS A 38 17.00 -3.84 6.79
N PRO A 39 17.95 -4.48 6.05
CA PRO A 39 18.07 -4.30 4.59
C PRO A 39 16.79 -4.56 3.79
N PHE A 40 15.90 -5.43 4.30
CA PHE A 40 14.61 -5.76 3.67
C PHE A 40 13.42 -5.01 4.25
N ASP A 41 13.64 -4.02 5.10
CA ASP A 41 12.58 -3.16 5.62
C ASP A 41 12.23 -2.04 4.63
N TRP A 42 11.04 -1.46 4.84
CA TRP A 42 10.59 -0.27 4.14
C TRP A 42 11.03 0.97 4.89
N GLU A 43 11.44 2.00 4.16
CA GLU A 43 11.60 3.34 4.70
C GLU A 43 10.39 4.15 4.28
N ILE A 44 9.69 4.70 5.26
CA ILE A 44 8.44 5.42 5.02
C ILE A 44 8.40 6.76 5.74
N GLN A 45 7.61 7.67 5.17
CA GLN A 45 7.15 8.89 5.82
C GLN A 45 5.63 8.83 5.87
N TYR A 46 5.09 8.93 7.08
CA TYR A 46 3.66 8.87 7.32
C TYR A 46 3.12 10.26 7.65
N GLN A 47 1.95 10.60 7.10
CA GLN A 47 1.27 11.86 7.37
C GLN A 47 -0.24 11.62 7.49
N ASP A 48 -0.82 12.07 8.62
CA ASP A 48 -2.27 12.16 8.76
C ASP A 48 -2.78 13.35 7.96
N ILE A 49 -3.81 13.14 7.14
CA ILE A 49 -4.52 14.21 6.43
C ILE A 49 -5.76 14.61 7.24
N ASN A 50 -6.61 13.63 7.57
CA ASN A 50 -7.80 13.81 8.42
C ASN A 50 -8.23 12.46 9.01
N LYS A 51 -9.40 12.39 9.64
CA LYS A 51 -9.91 11.13 10.22
C LYS A 51 -10.11 10.03 9.19
N ASN A 52 -10.43 10.39 7.95
CA ASN A 52 -10.74 9.44 6.87
C ASN A 52 -9.54 9.13 5.99
N SER A 53 -8.50 9.95 5.97
CA SER A 53 -7.40 9.82 5.02
C SER A 53 -6.03 10.07 5.63
N PHE A 54 -5.04 9.40 5.05
CA PHE A 54 -3.62 9.55 5.40
C PHE A 54 -2.75 9.23 4.18
N GLU A 55 -1.51 9.62 4.27
CA GLU A 55 -0.52 9.36 3.21
C GLU A 55 0.69 8.62 3.76
N ILE A 56 1.24 7.74 2.95
CA ILE A 56 2.51 7.08 3.19
C ILE A 56 3.38 7.30 1.96
N ASN A 57 4.49 7.97 2.15
CA ASN A 57 5.51 8.10 1.11
C ASN A 57 6.61 7.07 1.38
N ILE A 58 6.79 6.14 0.45
CA ILE A 58 7.76 5.05 0.57
C ILE A 58 8.99 5.43 -0.24
N THR A 59 10.12 5.61 0.44
CA THR A 59 11.40 5.96 -0.18
C THR A 59 12.31 4.74 -0.38
N LYS A 60 12.04 3.64 0.33
CA LYS A 60 12.71 2.35 0.15
C LYS A 60 11.69 1.23 0.30
N CYS A 61 11.65 0.32 -0.66
CA CYS A 61 10.74 -0.82 -0.68
C CYS A 61 11.50 -2.12 -0.44
N GLY A 62 11.13 -2.84 0.61
CA GLY A 62 11.74 -4.13 0.96
C GLY A 62 11.55 -5.18 -0.13
N PHE A 63 10.43 -5.16 -0.85
CA PHE A 63 10.21 -6.07 -1.97
C PHE A 63 11.18 -5.84 -3.13
N ILE A 64 11.51 -4.59 -3.44
CA ILE A 64 12.49 -4.26 -4.48
C ILE A 64 13.86 -4.76 -4.08
N THR A 65 14.28 -4.53 -2.85
CA THR A 65 15.56 -5.01 -2.32
C THR A 65 15.65 -6.54 -2.42
N PHE A 66 14.58 -7.22 -2.00
CA PHE A 66 14.48 -8.67 -2.08
C PHE A 66 14.53 -9.16 -3.53
N ALA A 67 13.73 -8.59 -4.41
CA ALA A 67 13.65 -8.97 -5.80
C ALA A 67 15.00 -8.83 -6.52
N LYS A 68 15.71 -7.73 -6.28
CA LYS A 68 17.05 -7.51 -6.85
C LYS A 68 18.05 -8.56 -6.35
N LYS A 69 18.01 -8.87 -5.07
CA LYS A 69 18.92 -9.87 -4.48
C LYS A 69 18.74 -11.27 -5.08
N PHE A 70 17.50 -11.66 -5.39
CA PHE A 70 17.16 -13.00 -5.88
C PHE A 70 16.85 -13.07 -7.37
N GLY A 71 17.08 -11.99 -8.12
CA GLY A 71 16.83 -11.97 -9.57
C GLY A 71 15.34 -12.10 -9.93
N ALA A 72 14.43 -11.66 -9.07
CA ALA A 72 12.99 -11.81 -9.19
C ALA A 72 12.28 -10.49 -9.55
N GLU A 73 12.94 -9.55 -10.19
CA GLU A 73 12.42 -8.21 -10.48
C GLU A 73 11.18 -8.24 -11.39
N GLY A 74 11.02 -9.26 -12.21
CA GLY A 74 9.83 -9.45 -13.03
C GLY A 74 8.52 -9.61 -12.25
N MET A 75 8.60 -9.93 -10.95
CA MET A 75 7.43 -10.03 -10.07
C MET A 75 6.92 -8.67 -9.56
N LEU A 76 7.74 -7.62 -9.60
CA LEU A 76 7.45 -6.32 -9.00
C LEU A 76 6.15 -5.69 -9.52
N PRO A 77 5.85 -5.69 -10.84
CA PRO A 77 4.60 -5.13 -11.33
C PRO A 77 3.36 -5.73 -10.66
N GLY A 78 3.33 -7.06 -10.53
CA GLY A 78 2.22 -7.76 -9.86
C GLY A 78 2.11 -7.39 -8.37
N ILE A 79 3.24 -7.36 -7.66
CA ILE A 79 3.31 -7.00 -6.25
C ILE A 79 2.87 -5.56 -6.02
N CYS A 80 3.36 -4.62 -6.84
CA CYS A 80 2.98 -3.22 -6.75
C CYS A 80 1.48 -2.98 -7.03
N ASN A 81 0.85 -3.85 -7.83
CA ASN A 81 -0.57 -3.74 -8.16
C ASN A 81 -1.51 -4.27 -7.07
N VAL A 82 -1.01 -5.05 -6.13
CA VAL A 82 -1.82 -5.66 -5.05
C VAL A 82 -2.52 -4.60 -4.20
N ASP A 83 -1.90 -3.45 -3.97
CA ASP A 83 -2.50 -2.36 -3.19
C ASP A 83 -3.82 -1.88 -3.78
N TYR A 84 -3.88 -1.75 -5.11
CA TYR A 84 -5.11 -1.38 -5.82
C TYR A 84 -6.20 -2.44 -5.67
N MET A 85 -5.82 -3.71 -5.78
CA MET A 85 -6.77 -4.82 -5.66
C MET A 85 -7.35 -4.92 -4.26
N ILE A 86 -6.51 -4.88 -3.24
CA ILE A 86 -6.96 -4.93 -1.84
C ILE A 86 -7.89 -3.74 -1.55
N SER A 87 -7.50 -2.54 -1.91
CA SER A 87 -8.31 -1.34 -1.68
C SER A 87 -9.65 -1.40 -2.39
N TYR A 88 -9.66 -1.88 -3.63
CA TYR A 88 -10.90 -2.07 -4.39
C TYR A 88 -11.87 -3.01 -3.69
N TYR A 89 -11.40 -4.20 -3.30
CA TYR A 89 -12.27 -5.21 -2.66
C TYR A 89 -12.66 -4.84 -1.24
N MET A 90 -11.81 -4.10 -0.52
CA MET A 90 -12.12 -3.61 0.84
C MET A 90 -12.97 -2.35 0.88
N GLY A 91 -13.24 -1.72 -0.26
CA GLY A 91 -13.97 -0.46 -0.31
C GLY A 91 -13.21 0.74 0.21
N ASN A 92 -11.88 0.66 0.25
CA ASN A 92 -11.00 1.77 0.60
C ASN A 92 -10.70 2.62 -0.62
N GLY A 93 -10.43 3.92 -0.43
CA GLY A 93 -9.82 4.76 -1.44
C GLY A 93 -8.31 4.54 -1.48
N PHE A 94 -7.75 4.44 -2.68
CA PHE A 94 -6.31 4.34 -2.89
C PHE A 94 -5.91 5.09 -4.15
N LYS A 95 -4.85 5.89 -4.05
CA LYS A 95 -4.29 6.62 -5.19
C LYS A 95 -2.77 6.64 -5.06
N ARG A 96 -2.09 6.38 -6.15
CA ARG A 96 -0.64 6.45 -6.26
C ARG A 96 -0.26 6.95 -7.64
N THR A 97 0.58 7.98 -7.74
CA THR A 97 1.03 8.55 -9.01
C THR A 97 2.46 8.14 -9.35
N THR A 98 3.30 7.90 -8.36
CA THR A 98 4.68 7.45 -8.52
C THR A 98 4.90 6.09 -7.86
N THR A 99 5.80 5.28 -8.41
CA THR A 99 6.04 3.92 -7.94
C THR A 99 7.52 3.57 -8.07
N LEU A 100 8.15 3.19 -6.95
CA LEU A 100 9.56 2.78 -6.92
C LEU A 100 9.85 1.62 -7.87
N GLY A 101 8.94 0.66 -7.98
CA GLY A 101 9.08 -0.49 -8.87
C GLY A 101 9.14 -0.14 -10.35
N TYR A 102 8.79 1.08 -10.73
CA TYR A 102 8.86 1.62 -12.11
C TYR A 102 10.02 2.60 -12.31
N GLY A 103 10.89 2.74 -11.33
CA GLY A 103 12.05 3.63 -11.41
C GLY A 103 11.81 5.04 -10.90
N ASP A 104 10.63 5.34 -10.34
CA ASP A 104 10.39 6.61 -9.67
C ASP A 104 11.13 6.67 -8.33
N SER A 105 11.29 7.87 -7.77
CA SER A 105 12.06 8.09 -6.53
C SER A 105 11.31 7.68 -5.26
N CYS A 106 10.01 7.49 -5.34
CA CYS A 106 9.17 7.09 -4.20
C CYS A 106 7.84 6.49 -4.66
N CYS A 107 7.12 5.88 -3.71
CA CYS A 107 5.71 5.53 -3.88
C CYS A 107 4.88 6.52 -3.05
N ASP A 108 4.09 7.35 -3.71
CA ASP A 108 3.25 8.38 -3.08
C ASP A 108 1.85 7.84 -2.78
N CYS A 109 1.72 6.99 -1.79
CA CYS A 109 0.48 6.29 -1.48
C CYS A 109 -0.49 7.19 -0.68
N HIS A 110 -1.67 7.42 -1.24
CA HIS A 110 -2.78 8.10 -0.57
C HIS A 110 -3.89 7.10 -0.26
N TYR A 111 -4.32 7.04 0.99
CA TYR A 111 -5.34 6.12 1.48
C TYR A 111 -6.53 6.85 2.06
N GLU A 112 -7.72 6.35 1.77
CA GLU A 112 -8.98 6.77 2.39
C GLU A 112 -9.69 5.57 2.99
N LEU A 113 -10.22 5.70 4.22
CA LEU A 113 -10.92 4.61 4.91
C LEU A 113 -12.12 4.12 4.10
N VAL A 114 -12.82 5.06 3.47
CA VAL A 114 -13.91 4.79 2.53
C VAL A 114 -13.67 5.63 1.29
N GLY A 115 -13.66 4.99 0.14
CA GLY A 115 -13.42 5.70 -1.12
C GLY A 115 -13.49 4.76 -2.31
N LYS A 116 -13.07 5.26 -3.45
CA LYS A 116 -13.04 4.51 -4.70
C LYS A 116 -11.60 4.17 -5.09
N CYS A 117 -11.41 2.95 -5.54
CA CYS A 117 -10.15 2.49 -6.08
C CYS A 117 -10.43 1.57 -7.28
N PRO A 118 -10.21 2.03 -8.51
CA PRO A 118 -10.35 1.17 -9.67
C PRO A 118 -9.24 0.10 -9.70
N ILE A 119 -9.60 -1.12 -10.08
CA ILE A 119 -8.60 -2.15 -10.40
C ILE A 119 -7.97 -1.75 -11.73
N ARG A 120 -6.66 -1.64 -11.76
CA ARG A 120 -5.93 -1.36 -12.98
C ARG A 120 -5.61 -2.66 -13.72
N PRO A 121 -5.75 -2.69 -15.04
CA PRO A 121 -5.26 -3.82 -15.85
C PRO A 121 -3.77 -4.03 -15.63
N THR A 122 -3.32 -5.27 -15.76
CA THR A 122 -1.91 -5.64 -15.56
C THR A 122 -0.93 -4.96 -16.51
N GLY A 123 -1.40 -4.45 -17.65
CA GLY A 123 -0.58 -3.69 -18.60
C GLY A 123 -0.50 -2.19 -18.31
N ASP A 124 -1.28 -1.71 -17.35
CA ASP A 124 -1.48 -0.28 -17.06
C ASP A 124 -1.04 0.02 -15.63
N LEU A 125 0.22 -0.17 -15.37
CA LEU A 125 0.78 -0.27 -14.01
C LEU A 125 1.29 1.06 -13.44
N LYS A 126 0.89 2.18 -14.03
CA LYS A 126 1.17 3.50 -13.45
C LYS A 126 -0.02 4.10 -12.76
#